data_c3faec50bcd788bfdc07be700b1d35b7
#
_entry.id   c3faec50bcd788bfdc07be700b1d35b7
#
_cell.length_a   1.000
_cell.length_b   1.000
_cell.length_c   1.000
_cell.angle_alpha   90.00
_cell.angle_beta   90.00
_cell.angle_gamma   90.00
#
_symmetry.space_group_name_H-M   'P 1'
#
loop_
_entity.id
_entity.type
_entity.pdbx_description
1 polymer ?
#
loop_
_entity_poly.entity_id
_entity_poly.type
_entity_poly.pdbx_seq_one_letter_code
_entity_poly.pdbx_strand_id
1 'polypeptide(L)'
;MGNDSRDLPGKALLDAAWFDPLEVMIRDRVRGFIENLVEAELDDALGRSRYQRPGTANVASGTAGYRHGRRARQLLGSFGAVTIQVPRARLNDGHGTSREWRSEALPRYARVTRQVEALIAGTYLSGTNTRRVRRALGALFKGAVGKDVVSRTWRKVQTDWQAWCRRSLADEDVVRLILDGTVVRVRLDGKATSISLLVALGIRRDGQKILLAVRNMGGESEAAWRGLLDDLVSRGLQVPSFVIIDAAGDR
;
A
#
# COMPACT_ATOMS: atom_id res chain seq x y z
N MET A 1 50.10 9.15 2.64
CA MET A 1 48.77 9.61 2.16
C MET A 1 47.72 8.83 2.91
N GLY A 2 47.19 9.45 3.95
CA GLY A 2 46.22 8.80 4.86
C GLY A 2 44.86 8.69 4.23
N ASN A 3 44.31 7.47 4.30
CA ASN A 3 42.93 7.18 3.92
C ASN A 3 42.03 7.58 5.09
N ASP A 4 41.53 8.80 5.07
CA ASP A 4 40.60 9.35 6.06
C ASP A 4 39.20 8.78 5.78
N SER A 5 39.00 7.54 6.23
CA SER A 5 37.66 6.93 6.28
C SER A 5 36.89 7.60 7.41
N ARG A 6 36.26 8.74 7.10
CA ARG A 6 35.29 9.35 8.00
C ARG A 6 34.19 8.36 8.29
N ASP A 7 34.30 7.69 9.42
CA ASP A 7 33.23 6.91 10.02
C ASP A 7 32.01 7.83 10.21
N LEU A 8 31.05 7.70 9.32
CA LEU A 8 29.80 8.45 9.39
C LEU A 8 29.05 8.00 10.67
N PRO A 9 28.52 8.92 11.47
CA PRO A 9 27.78 8.63 12.72
C PRO A 9 26.54 7.72 12.53
N GLY A 10 26.21 7.35 11.30
CA GLY A 10 25.07 6.49 10.98
C GLY A 10 25.24 5.01 11.37
N LYS A 11 26.46 4.54 11.66
CA LYS A 11 26.68 3.14 12.02
C LYS A 11 26.39 2.87 13.51
N ALA A 12 26.66 3.84 14.37
CA ALA A 12 26.36 3.77 15.81
C ALA A 12 24.85 3.86 16.09
N LEU A 13 24.07 4.55 15.23
CA LEU A 13 22.61 4.65 15.31
C LEU A 13 21.88 3.33 14.97
N LEU A 14 22.59 2.33 14.45
CA LEU A 14 22.03 1.02 14.06
C LEU A 14 22.37 -0.08 15.06
N ASP A 15 23.08 0.27 16.13
CA ASP A 15 23.47 -0.70 17.16
C ASP A 15 22.27 -1.13 18.01
N ALA A 16 22.26 -2.40 18.44
CA ALA A 16 21.15 -2.98 19.21
C ALA A 16 20.88 -2.23 20.53
N ALA A 17 21.88 -1.53 21.06
CA ALA A 17 21.78 -0.68 22.26
C ALA A 17 20.89 0.57 22.10
N TRP A 18 20.63 1.00 20.86
CA TRP A 18 19.74 2.13 20.56
C TRP A 18 18.25 1.80 20.70
N PHE A 19 17.90 0.52 20.61
CA PHE A 19 16.49 0.11 20.69
C PHE A 19 16.04 0.02 22.14
N ASP A 20 15.04 0.82 22.48
CA ASP A 20 14.34 0.75 23.76
C ASP A 20 13.88 -0.70 24.04
N PRO A 21 14.13 -1.26 25.23
CA PRO A 21 13.61 -2.56 25.64
C PRO A 21 12.10 -2.70 25.45
N LEU A 22 11.36 -1.58 25.59
CA LEU A 22 9.93 -1.51 25.31
C LEU A 22 9.59 -1.87 23.87
N GLU A 23 10.34 -1.35 22.91
CA GLU A 23 10.16 -1.68 21.48
C GLU A 23 10.37 -3.16 21.18
N VAL A 24 11.34 -3.81 21.85
CA VAL A 24 11.57 -5.26 21.71
C VAL A 24 10.37 -6.03 22.24
N MET A 25 9.90 -5.66 23.43
CA MET A 25 8.74 -6.29 24.08
C MET A 25 7.47 -6.12 23.25
N ILE A 26 7.22 -4.94 22.68
CA ILE A 26 6.08 -4.68 21.78
C ILE A 26 6.14 -5.60 20.57
N ARG A 27 7.31 -5.72 19.90
CA ARG A 27 7.47 -6.59 18.74
C ARG A 27 7.20 -8.06 19.07
N ASP A 28 7.67 -8.51 20.21
CA ASP A 28 7.44 -9.89 20.65
C ASP A 28 5.96 -10.15 20.96
N ARG A 29 5.27 -9.20 21.58
CA ARG A 29 3.82 -9.29 21.81
C ARG A 29 3.04 -9.27 20.51
N VAL A 30 3.39 -8.39 19.56
CA VAL A 30 2.76 -8.32 18.24
C VAL A 30 2.99 -9.62 17.46
N ARG A 31 4.21 -10.19 17.50
CA ARG A 31 4.50 -11.49 16.90
C ARG A 31 3.58 -12.57 17.44
N GLY A 32 3.53 -12.72 18.78
CA GLY A 32 2.69 -13.71 19.43
C GLY A 32 1.21 -13.52 19.10
N PHE A 33 0.73 -12.29 19.08
CA PHE A 33 -0.65 -11.99 18.69
C PHE A 33 -0.96 -12.43 17.26
N ILE A 34 -0.09 -12.12 16.29
CA ILE A 34 -0.28 -12.52 14.89
C ILE A 34 -0.25 -14.05 14.75
N GLU A 35 0.67 -14.73 15.43
CA GLU A 35 0.77 -16.19 15.40
C GLU A 35 -0.49 -16.85 15.99
N ASN A 36 -1.01 -16.32 17.09
CA ASN A 36 -2.25 -16.80 17.70
C ASN A 36 -3.47 -16.54 16.82
N LEU A 37 -3.56 -15.37 16.17
CA LEU A 37 -4.63 -15.05 15.24
C LEU A 37 -4.68 -16.04 14.07
N VAL A 38 -3.53 -16.31 13.45
CA VAL A 38 -3.41 -17.24 12.32
C VAL A 38 -3.65 -18.69 12.75
N GLU A 39 -3.27 -19.07 13.98
CA GLU A 39 -3.57 -20.41 14.53
C GLU A 39 -5.06 -20.55 14.78
N ALA A 40 -5.75 -19.52 15.31
CA ALA A 40 -7.19 -19.53 15.52
C ALA A 40 -7.97 -19.68 14.20
N GLU A 41 -7.59 -18.90 13.15
CA GLU A 41 -8.15 -19.09 11.81
C GLU A 41 -8.01 -20.54 11.30
N LEU A 42 -6.88 -21.17 11.59
CA LEU A 42 -6.66 -22.56 11.19
C LEU A 42 -7.49 -23.54 12.03
N ASP A 43 -7.64 -23.28 13.33
CA ASP A 43 -8.47 -24.09 14.22
C ASP A 43 -9.92 -24.07 13.74
N ASP A 44 -10.43 -22.89 13.38
CA ASP A 44 -11.78 -22.70 12.82
C ASP A 44 -11.93 -23.45 11.49
N ALA A 45 -10.95 -23.31 10.58
CA ALA A 45 -10.97 -23.98 9.28
C ALA A 45 -10.91 -25.52 9.37
N LEU A 46 -10.30 -26.05 10.44
CA LEU A 46 -10.21 -27.48 10.69
C LEU A 46 -11.34 -27.99 11.60
N GLY A 47 -12.13 -27.12 12.21
CA GLY A 47 -13.15 -27.45 13.22
C GLY A 47 -12.57 -28.12 14.47
N ARG A 48 -11.29 -27.91 14.77
CA ARG A 48 -10.60 -28.49 15.93
C ARG A 48 -9.35 -27.72 16.33
N SER A 49 -9.11 -27.67 17.63
CA SER A 49 -7.91 -27.11 18.21
C SER A 49 -6.67 -27.98 17.96
N ARG A 50 -5.51 -27.37 18.14
CA ARG A 50 -4.22 -28.09 18.07
C ARG A 50 -4.17 -29.22 19.09
N TYR A 51 -3.63 -30.37 18.68
CA TYR A 51 -3.54 -31.61 19.46
C TYR A 51 -4.87 -32.36 19.71
N GLN A 52 -6.01 -31.84 19.31
CA GLN A 52 -7.28 -32.55 19.36
C GLN A 52 -7.39 -33.56 18.22
N ARG A 53 -7.79 -34.81 18.54
CA ARG A 53 -8.04 -35.83 17.50
C ARG A 53 -9.28 -35.50 16.71
N PRO A 54 -9.36 -35.88 15.43
CA PRO A 54 -10.62 -35.75 14.64
C PRO A 54 -11.73 -36.53 15.36
N GLY A 55 -12.81 -35.81 15.71
CA GLY A 55 -14.02 -36.45 16.21
C GLY A 55 -14.84 -37.02 15.05
N THR A 56 -15.65 -38.05 15.32
CA THR A 56 -16.58 -38.67 14.33
C THR A 56 -17.57 -37.66 13.75
N ALA A 57 -17.94 -36.60 14.49
CA ALA A 57 -18.83 -35.53 14.04
C ALA A 57 -18.21 -34.64 12.94
N ASN A 58 -16.89 -34.44 12.93
CA ASN A 58 -16.22 -33.63 11.92
C ASN A 58 -16.06 -34.35 10.56
N VAL A 59 -16.17 -35.64 10.53
CA VAL A 59 -16.17 -36.41 9.29
C VAL A 59 -17.49 -36.25 8.53
N ALA A 60 -18.60 -36.04 9.24
CA ALA A 60 -19.92 -35.82 8.66
C ALA A 60 -20.11 -34.43 8.03
N SER A 61 -19.34 -33.42 8.46
CA SER A 61 -19.41 -32.05 7.93
C SER A 61 -18.48 -31.76 6.72
N GLY A 62 -17.77 -32.77 6.23
CA GLY A 62 -16.97 -32.69 4.99
C GLY A 62 -15.68 -31.86 5.06
N THR A 63 -15.41 -31.18 6.17
CA THR A 63 -14.24 -30.30 6.31
C THR A 63 -13.14 -30.93 7.17
N ALA A 64 -12.74 -32.16 6.88
CA ALA A 64 -11.63 -32.81 7.53
C ALA A 64 -10.31 -32.42 6.85
N GLY A 65 -9.29 -32.14 7.65
CA GLY A 65 -7.97 -31.75 7.16
C GLY A 65 -6.89 -32.10 8.19
N TYR A 66 -5.65 -31.82 7.86
CA TYR A 66 -4.54 -32.05 8.79
C TYR A 66 -3.47 -30.97 8.70
N ARG A 67 -2.84 -30.69 9.85
CA ARG A 67 -1.67 -29.83 9.95
C ARG A 67 -0.43 -30.59 9.51
N HIS A 68 0.48 -29.93 8.76
CA HIS A 68 1.72 -30.54 8.30
C HIS A 68 2.95 -29.67 8.51
N GLY A 69 2.99 -28.95 9.64
CA GLY A 69 4.14 -28.17 10.05
C GLY A 69 3.90 -26.66 10.09
N ARG A 70 4.97 -25.90 10.17
CA ARG A 70 4.98 -24.44 10.21
C ARG A 70 6.03 -23.90 9.23
N ARG A 71 5.84 -22.68 8.79
CA ARG A 71 6.78 -21.98 7.92
C ARG A 71 7.13 -20.63 8.51
N ALA A 72 8.44 -20.37 8.67
CA ALA A 72 8.92 -19.05 9.03
C ALA A 72 8.64 -18.05 7.90
N ARG A 73 8.11 -16.89 8.26
CA ARG A 73 7.78 -15.81 7.34
C ARG A 73 8.15 -14.47 7.94
N GLN A 74 8.93 -13.67 7.22
CA GLN A 74 9.19 -12.29 7.58
C GLN A 74 7.99 -11.41 7.24
N LEU A 75 7.57 -10.60 8.21
CA LEU A 75 6.56 -9.56 8.07
C LEU A 75 7.16 -8.22 8.50
N LEU A 76 6.98 -7.20 7.67
CA LEU A 76 7.40 -5.84 7.92
C LEU A 76 6.15 -5.00 8.21
N GLY A 77 6.00 -4.59 9.46
CA GLY A 77 4.91 -3.75 9.94
C GLY A 77 5.41 -2.43 10.52
N SER A 78 4.50 -1.54 10.92
CA SER A 78 4.84 -0.30 11.65
C SER A 78 5.60 -0.56 12.95
N PHE A 79 5.46 -1.76 13.51
CA PHE A 79 6.20 -2.29 14.65
C PHE A 79 7.62 -2.77 14.31
N GLY A 80 8.07 -2.62 13.07
CA GLY A 80 9.35 -3.12 12.56
C GLY A 80 9.26 -4.46 11.85
N ALA A 81 10.42 -5.11 11.66
CA ALA A 81 10.52 -6.43 11.03
C ALA A 81 10.39 -7.54 12.09
N VAL A 82 9.49 -8.48 11.87
CA VAL A 82 9.31 -9.66 12.72
C VAL A 82 9.30 -10.94 11.88
N THR A 83 9.81 -12.03 12.45
CA THR A 83 9.69 -13.37 11.86
C THR A 83 8.60 -14.12 12.61
N ILE A 84 7.52 -14.48 11.90
CA ILE A 84 6.37 -15.20 12.42
C ILE A 84 6.38 -16.65 11.93
N GLN A 85 5.83 -17.57 12.73
CA GLN A 85 5.67 -18.99 12.40
C GLN A 85 4.24 -19.23 11.92
N VAL A 86 4.06 -19.31 10.62
CA VAL A 86 2.75 -19.53 9.98
C VAL A 86 2.48 -21.04 9.91
N PRO A 87 1.38 -21.53 10.47
CA PRO A 87 1.01 -22.92 10.39
C PRO A 87 0.62 -23.30 8.95
N ARG A 88 0.82 -24.57 8.62
CA ARG A 88 0.47 -25.14 7.32
C ARG A 88 -0.49 -26.31 7.52
N ALA A 89 -1.52 -26.38 6.68
CA ALA A 89 -2.48 -27.46 6.72
C ALA A 89 -3.02 -27.75 5.32
N ARG A 90 -3.56 -28.96 5.15
CA ARG A 90 -4.40 -29.35 4.02
C ARG A 90 -5.83 -29.53 4.49
N LEU A 91 -6.75 -28.96 3.75
CA LEU A 91 -8.19 -29.13 3.94
C LEU A 91 -8.71 -30.10 2.87
N ASN A 92 -9.53 -31.05 3.27
CA ASN A 92 -10.21 -31.97 2.36
C ASN A 92 -11.59 -31.40 2.03
N ASP A 93 -11.97 -31.42 0.77
CA ASP A 93 -13.25 -30.90 0.28
C ASP A 93 -14.41 -31.92 0.31
N GLY A 94 -14.20 -33.06 0.93
CA GLY A 94 -15.19 -34.14 0.98
C GLY A 94 -15.34 -34.98 -0.32
N HIS A 95 -14.76 -34.51 -1.43
CA HIS A 95 -14.77 -35.17 -2.75
C HIS A 95 -13.45 -35.85 -3.11
N GLY A 96 -12.57 -36.06 -2.13
CA GLY A 96 -11.26 -36.69 -2.32
C GLY A 96 -10.13 -35.74 -2.77
N THR A 97 -10.44 -34.48 -3.02
CA THR A 97 -9.46 -33.47 -3.35
C THR A 97 -8.99 -32.75 -2.08
N SER A 98 -7.71 -32.43 -1.98
CA SER A 98 -7.18 -31.68 -0.86
C SER A 98 -6.55 -30.35 -1.34
N ARG A 99 -6.85 -29.24 -0.67
CA ARG A 99 -6.28 -27.93 -0.93
C ARG A 99 -5.39 -27.48 0.22
N GLU A 100 -4.31 -26.73 -0.08
CA GLU A 100 -3.51 -26.10 0.96
C GLU A 100 -4.30 -24.94 1.59
N TRP A 101 -4.41 -24.93 2.92
CA TRP A 101 -5.05 -23.88 3.68
C TRP A 101 -4.29 -22.56 3.51
N ARG A 102 -5.01 -21.44 3.52
CA ARG A 102 -4.45 -20.09 3.43
C ARG A 102 -5.16 -19.19 4.43
N SER A 103 -4.37 -18.45 5.21
CA SER A 103 -4.89 -17.44 6.11
C SER A 103 -5.45 -16.25 5.32
N GLU A 104 -6.58 -15.74 5.75
CA GLU A 104 -7.20 -14.50 5.24
C GLU A 104 -6.55 -13.28 5.86
N ALA A 105 -6.26 -13.31 7.17
CA ALA A 105 -5.57 -12.23 7.88
C ALA A 105 -4.15 -12.01 7.38
N LEU A 106 -3.48 -13.08 6.89
CA LEU A 106 -2.12 -13.02 6.37
C LEU A 106 -2.02 -13.56 4.94
N PRO A 107 -2.46 -12.81 3.92
CA PRO A 107 -2.48 -13.24 2.53
C PRO A 107 -1.12 -13.75 2.05
N ARG A 108 -1.15 -14.72 1.15
CA ARG A 108 0.06 -15.28 0.54
C ARG A 108 0.89 -14.16 -0.10
N TYR A 109 2.19 -14.15 0.15
CA TYR A 109 3.15 -13.16 -0.35
C TYR A 109 3.06 -11.74 0.27
N ALA A 110 2.09 -11.42 1.11
CA ALA A 110 2.11 -10.16 1.86
C ALA A 110 3.26 -10.19 2.89
N ARG A 111 4.32 -9.47 2.61
CA ARG A 111 5.51 -9.34 3.48
C ARG A 111 5.63 -7.97 4.11
N VAL A 112 4.83 -7.04 3.64
CA VAL A 112 4.83 -5.64 4.06
C VAL A 112 3.38 -5.23 4.32
N THR A 113 3.13 -4.57 5.44
CA THR A 113 1.78 -4.04 5.74
C THR A 113 1.49 -2.81 4.88
N ARG A 114 0.21 -2.52 4.64
CA ARG A 114 -0.22 -1.34 3.87
C ARG A 114 0.30 -0.03 4.44
N GLN A 115 0.39 0.09 5.76
CA GLN A 115 0.93 1.28 6.43
C GLN A 115 2.41 1.49 6.14
N VAL A 116 3.20 0.41 6.11
CA VAL A 116 4.62 0.49 5.74
C VAL A 116 4.78 0.78 4.24
N GLU A 117 3.95 0.20 3.39
CA GLU A 117 3.94 0.56 1.97
C GLU A 117 3.66 2.06 1.79
N ALA A 118 2.66 2.60 2.49
CA ALA A 118 2.34 4.03 2.47
C ALA A 118 3.49 4.90 3.00
N LEU A 119 4.16 4.48 4.08
CA LEU A 119 5.33 5.17 4.63
C LEU A 119 6.50 5.20 3.63
N ILE A 120 6.80 4.07 3.00
CA ILE A 120 7.84 3.97 1.97
C ILE A 120 7.49 4.85 0.77
N ALA A 121 6.23 4.79 0.29
CA ALA A 121 5.75 5.60 -0.82
C ALA A 121 5.82 7.10 -0.49
N GLY A 122 5.31 7.52 0.67
CA GLY A 122 5.34 8.91 1.12
C GLY A 122 6.78 9.45 1.26
N THR A 123 7.68 8.65 1.84
CA THR A 123 9.09 9.02 1.95
C THR A 123 9.75 9.14 0.57
N TYR A 124 9.40 8.30 -0.38
CA TYR A 124 9.91 8.38 -1.76
C TYR A 124 9.35 9.61 -2.49
N LEU A 125 8.04 9.85 -2.38
CA LEU A 125 7.34 10.97 -3.02
C LEU A 125 7.75 12.33 -2.46
N SER A 126 8.27 12.39 -1.22
CA SER A 126 8.84 13.64 -0.67
C SER A 126 10.18 14.04 -1.32
N GLY A 127 10.51 13.51 -2.49
CA GLY A 127 11.65 13.92 -3.30
C GLY A 127 12.96 13.20 -2.93
N THR A 128 12.89 12.06 -2.27
CA THR A 128 14.06 11.25 -1.95
C THR A 128 14.28 10.13 -2.98
N ASN A 129 15.52 9.67 -3.09
CA ASN A 129 15.84 8.49 -3.89
C ASN A 129 15.79 7.21 -3.05
N THR A 130 15.81 6.06 -3.69
CA THR A 130 15.75 4.74 -3.02
C THR A 130 16.83 4.53 -1.97
N ARG A 131 18.02 5.11 -2.14
CA ARG A 131 19.12 5.02 -1.16
C ARG A 131 18.81 5.83 0.10
N ARG A 132 18.24 7.02 -0.06
CA ARG A 132 17.84 7.88 1.06
C ARG A 132 16.65 7.29 1.82
N VAL A 133 15.65 6.75 1.12
CA VAL A 133 14.55 6.01 1.74
C VAL A 133 15.07 4.87 2.60
N ARG A 134 15.98 4.03 2.06
CA ARG A 134 16.58 2.94 2.81
C ARG A 134 17.34 3.42 4.05
N ARG A 135 18.07 4.52 3.94
CA ARG A 135 18.81 5.11 5.07
C ARG A 135 17.86 5.67 6.13
N ALA A 136 16.87 6.45 5.73
CA ALA A 136 15.90 7.07 6.64
C ALA A 136 15.08 6.01 7.42
N LEU A 137 14.71 4.93 6.76
CA LEU A 137 13.90 3.86 7.36
C LEU A 137 14.75 2.71 7.94
N GLY A 138 16.09 2.80 7.81
CA GLY A 138 17.01 1.73 8.21
C GLY A 138 16.97 1.41 9.69
N ALA A 139 16.88 2.44 10.55
CA ALA A 139 16.77 2.27 11.99
C ALA A 139 15.47 1.54 12.38
N LEU A 140 14.32 1.98 11.85
CA LEU A 140 13.03 1.40 12.16
C LEU A 140 12.89 -0.04 11.66
N PHE A 141 13.41 -0.35 10.48
CA PHE A 141 13.22 -1.64 9.83
C PHE A 141 14.46 -2.54 9.82
N LYS A 142 15.51 -2.18 10.54
CA LYS A 142 16.77 -2.98 10.65
C LYS A 142 17.28 -3.45 9.28
N GLY A 143 17.24 -2.59 8.27
CA GLY A 143 17.68 -2.91 6.91
C GLY A 143 16.72 -3.77 6.08
N ALA A 144 15.56 -4.16 6.59
CA ALA A 144 14.55 -4.94 5.85
C ALA A 144 13.94 -4.19 4.64
N VAL A 145 14.07 -2.84 4.58
CA VAL A 145 13.67 -2.04 3.43
C VAL A 145 14.84 -1.93 2.45
N GLY A 146 14.95 -2.89 1.55
CA GLY A 146 15.91 -2.87 0.45
C GLY A 146 15.43 -2.08 -0.77
N LYS A 147 16.33 -1.92 -1.77
CA LYS A 147 16.01 -1.27 -3.05
C LYS A 147 14.78 -1.90 -3.73
N ASP A 148 14.67 -3.21 -3.69
CA ASP A 148 13.58 -3.95 -4.33
C ASP A 148 12.23 -3.72 -3.66
N VAL A 149 12.21 -3.52 -2.34
CA VAL A 149 10.99 -3.18 -1.60
C VAL A 149 10.50 -1.81 -2.04
N VAL A 150 11.37 -0.80 -2.09
CA VAL A 150 11.03 0.55 -2.55
C VAL A 150 10.55 0.54 -4.00
N SER A 151 11.26 -0.15 -4.89
CA SER A 151 10.90 -0.22 -6.31
C SER A 151 9.56 -0.94 -6.54
N ARG A 152 9.25 -1.95 -5.72
CA ARG A 152 7.99 -2.68 -5.77
C ARG A 152 6.82 -1.83 -5.26
N THR A 153 7.02 -1.13 -4.15
CA THR A 153 6.04 -0.18 -3.60
C THR A 153 5.75 0.93 -4.61
N TRP A 154 6.78 1.47 -5.27
CA TRP A 154 6.61 2.49 -6.30
C TRP A 154 5.79 1.98 -7.50
N ARG A 155 6.09 0.79 -8.02
CA ARG A 155 5.30 0.19 -9.12
C ARG A 155 3.83 -0.01 -8.73
N LYS A 156 3.56 -0.40 -7.48
CA LYS A 156 2.20 -0.51 -6.97
C LYS A 156 1.50 0.85 -6.96
N VAL A 157 2.16 1.90 -6.44
CA VAL A 157 1.62 3.27 -6.47
C VAL A 157 1.31 3.73 -7.89
N GLN A 158 2.18 3.43 -8.86
CA GLN A 158 1.91 3.73 -10.28
C GLN A 158 0.68 2.98 -10.81
N THR A 159 0.55 1.69 -10.47
CA THR A 159 -0.61 0.88 -10.88
C THR A 159 -1.90 1.42 -10.26
N ASP A 160 -1.88 1.72 -8.96
CA ASP A 160 -3.03 2.28 -8.24
C ASP A 160 -3.42 3.66 -8.82
N TRP A 161 -2.43 4.50 -9.14
CA TRP A 161 -2.64 5.77 -9.82
C TRP A 161 -3.27 5.61 -11.19
N GLN A 162 -2.79 4.68 -12.01
CA GLN A 162 -3.35 4.39 -13.33
C GLN A 162 -4.78 3.86 -13.23
N ALA A 163 -5.07 2.99 -12.25
CA ALA A 163 -6.42 2.50 -11.98
C ALA A 163 -7.34 3.65 -11.56
N TRP A 164 -6.87 4.54 -10.67
CA TRP A 164 -7.59 5.73 -10.27
C TRP A 164 -7.89 6.66 -11.45
N CYS A 165 -6.93 6.90 -12.35
CA CYS A 165 -7.11 7.71 -13.55
C CYS A 165 -8.17 7.16 -14.52
N ARG A 166 -8.38 5.84 -14.52
CA ARG A 166 -9.31 5.15 -15.44
C ARG A 166 -10.61 4.71 -14.77
N ARG A 167 -10.79 5.01 -13.47
CA ARG A 167 -11.99 4.57 -12.76
C ARG A 167 -13.26 5.15 -13.38
N SER A 168 -14.35 4.39 -13.32
CA SER A 168 -15.68 4.89 -13.68
C SER A 168 -16.08 6.08 -12.81
N LEU A 169 -16.74 7.05 -13.41
CA LEU A 169 -17.35 8.20 -12.74
C LEU A 169 -18.88 8.17 -12.85
N ALA A 170 -19.44 7.09 -13.37
CA ALA A 170 -20.90 6.99 -13.62
C ALA A 170 -21.73 7.08 -12.34
N ASP A 171 -21.19 6.58 -11.23
CA ASP A 171 -21.85 6.56 -9.92
C ASP A 171 -21.57 7.83 -9.08
N GLU A 172 -20.80 8.78 -9.64
CA GLU A 172 -20.48 10.03 -8.95
C GLU A 172 -21.59 11.07 -9.18
N ASP A 173 -22.39 11.35 -8.13
CA ASP A 173 -23.45 12.37 -8.17
C ASP A 173 -22.84 13.79 -8.04
N VAL A 174 -22.17 14.25 -9.10
CA VAL A 174 -21.50 15.55 -9.15
C VAL A 174 -22.47 16.64 -9.57
N VAL A 175 -22.77 17.56 -8.66
CA VAL A 175 -23.64 18.73 -8.92
C VAL A 175 -22.86 19.92 -9.44
N ARG A 176 -21.62 20.11 -8.95
CA ARG A 176 -20.75 21.21 -9.38
C ARG A 176 -19.40 20.65 -9.81
N LEU A 177 -18.94 21.08 -10.98
CA LEU A 177 -17.61 20.78 -11.50
C LEU A 177 -16.75 22.03 -11.42
N ILE A 178 -15.60 21.95 -10.76
CA ILE A 178 -14.59 23.02 -10.70
C ILE A 178 -13.41 22.58 -11.55
N LEU A 179 -13.04 23.43 -12.49
CA LEU A 179 -11.90 23.26 -13.37
C LEU A 179 -10.86 24.33 -13.05
N ASP A 180 -9.64 23.89 -12.77
CA ASP A 180 -8.53 24.77 -12.38
C ASP A 180 -7.24 24.34 -13.06
N GLY A 181 -6.45 25.32 -13.51
CA GLY A 181 -5.10 25.13 -14.00
C GLY A 181 -4.08 25.53 -12.93
N THR A 182 -3.12 24.68 -12.65
CA THR A 182 -2.08 25.00 -11.66
C THR A 182 -0.69 24.66 -12.18
N VAL A 183 0.27 25.51 -11.84
CA VAL A 183 1.68 25.29 -12.23
C VAL A 183 2.47 24.78 -11.04
N VAL A 184 3.05 23.59 -11.19
CA VAL A 184 3.86 22.95 -10.17
C VAL A 184 5.32 22.93 -10.61
N ARG A 185 6.22 23.40 -9.73
CA ARG A 185 7.66 23.30 -9.97
C ARG A 185 8.16 21.93 -9.52
N VAL A 186 8.71 21.17 -10.45
CA VAL A 186 9.29 19.85 -10.21
C VAL A 186 10.75 19.82 -10.62
N ARG A 187 11.50 18.88 -10.08
CA ARG A 187 12.89 18.67 -10.46
C ARG A 187 12.98 17.46 -11.38
N LEU A 188 13.12 17.70 -12.69
CA LEU A 188 13.31 16.67 -13.69
C LEU A 188 14.77 16.72 -14.19
N ASP A 189 15.45 15.58 -14.19
CA ASP A 189 16.84 15.44 -14.63
C ASP A 189 17.81 16.47 -14.03
N GLY A 190 17.60 16.77 -12.76
CA GLY A 190 18.43 17.74 -12.03
C GLY A 190 18.08 19.20 -12.26
N LYS A 191 17.17 19.53 -13.18
CA LYS A 191 16.73 20.89 -13.51
C LYS A 191 15.36 21.18 -12.89
N ALA A 192 15.16 22.41 -12.39
CA ALA A 192 13.84 22.87 -11.98
C ALA A 192 13.01 23.14 -13.26
N THR A 193 11.91 22.42 -13.38
CA THR A 193 10.99 22.49 -14.52
C THR A 193 9.60 22.80 -14.01
N SER A 194 8.94 23.77 -14.61
CA SER A 194 7.53 24.06 -14.35
C SER A 194 6.67 23.16 -15.22
N ILE A 195 5.71 22.47 -14.62
CA ILE A 195 4.68 21.69 -15.33
C ILE A 195 3.32 22.26 -15.03
N SER A 196 2.48 22.37 -16.07
CA SER A 196 1.09 22.81 -15.95
C SER A 196 0.21 21.57 -15.76
N LEU A 197 -0.60 21.59 -14.73
CA LEU A 197 -1.55 20.54 -14.39
C LEU A 197 -2.97 21.10 -14.50
N LEU A 198 -3.82 20.43 -15.24
CA LEU A 198 -5.26 20.68 -15.25
C LEU A 198 -5.91 19.77 -14.20
N VAL A 199 -6.74 20.35 -13.36
CA VAL A 199 -7.41 19.69 -12.24
C VAL A 199 -8.92 19.79 -12.43
N ALA A 200 -9.62 18.68 -12.27
CA ALA A 200 -11.07 18.63 -12.20
C ALA A 200 -11.51 18.16 -10.82
N LEU A 201 -12.24 19.00 -10.10
CA LEU A 201 -12.81 18.73 -8.79
C LEU A 201 -14.35 18.71 -8.88
N GLY A 202 -14.96 17.63 -8.43
CA GLY A 202 -16.41 17.51 -8.30
C GLY A 202 -16.88 17.88 -6.89
N ILE A 203 -18.06 18.50 -6.79
CA ILE A 203 -18.80 18.61 -5.54
C ILE A 203 -20.06 17.79 -5.70
N ARG A 204 -20.21 16.76 -4.87
CA ARG A 204 -21.37 15.90 -4.84
C ARG A 204 -22.58 16.61 -4.21
N ARG A 205 -23.77 16.04 -4.37
CA ARG A 205 -25.01 16.55 -3.78
C ARG A 205 -24.95 16.65 -2.25
N ASP A 206 -24.21 15.77 -1.60
CA ASP A 206 -23.99 15.79 -0.14
C ASP A 206 -22.97 16.85 0.32
N GLY A 207 -22.39 17.62 -0.63
CA GLY A 207 -21.37 18.63 -0.38
C GLY A 207 -19.94 18.11 -0.32
N GLN A 208 -19.71 16.81 -0.44
CA GLN A 208 -18.36 16.25 -0.45
C GLN A 208 -17.60 16.66 -1.72
N LYS A 209 -16.34 17.01 -1.55
CA LYS A 209 -15.41 17.30 -2.65
C LYS A 209 -14.70 16.03 -3.08
N ILE A 210 -14.69 15.76 -4.37
CA ILE A 210 -14.00 14.63 -4.97
C ILE A 210 -13.08 15.08 -6.09
N LEU A 211 -11.84 14.60 -6.06
CA LEU A 211 -10.91 14.82 -7.17
C LEU A 211 -11.26 13.85 -8.31
N LEU A 212 -11.62 14.37 -9.47
CA LEU A 212 -12.06 13.60 -10.64
C LEU A 212 -10.90 13.31 -11.59
N ALA A 213 -10.07 14.30 -11.85
CA ALA A 213 -8.89 14.16 -12.71
C ALA A 213 -7.78 15.13 -12.33
N VAL A 214 -6.54 14.69 -12.62
CA VAL A 214 -5.34 15.54 -12.69
C VAL A 214 -4.59 15.14 -13.95
N ARG A 215 -4.37 16.08 -14.86
CA ARG A 215 -3.71 15.84 -16.14
C ARG A 215 -2.57 16.82 -16.38
N ASN A 216 -1.42 16.31 -16.81
CA ASN A 216 -0.35 17.14 -17.35
C ASN A 216 -0.58 17.26 -18.86
N MET A 217 -1.01 18.42 -19.30
CA MET A 217 -1.37 18.68 -20.72
C MET A 217 -0.45 19.70 -21.38
N GLY A 218 0.64 20.09 -20.75
CA GLY A 218 1.62 21.01 -21.33
C GLY A 218 1.20 22.47 -21.35
N GLY A 219 0.02 22.82 -20.80
CA GLY A 219 -0.52 24.17 -20.72
C GLY A 219 -2.03 24.19 -20.64
N GLU A 220 -2.60 25.39 -20.53
CA GLU A 220 -4.05 25.67 -20.45
C GLU A 220 -4.61 26.04 -21.83
N SER A 221 -4.40 25.20 -22.83
CA SER A 221 -4.97 25.41 -24.17
C SER A 221 -6.40 24.87 -24.25
N GLU A 222 -7.17 25.38 -25.20
CA GLU A 222 -8.52 24.87 -25.50
C GLU A 222 -8.49 23.34 -25.74
N ALA A 223 -7.53 22.87 -26.53
CA ALA A 223 -7.36 21.44 -26.81
C ALA A 223 -7.08 20.63 -25.54
N ALA A 224 -6.31 21.18 -24.60
CA ALA A 224 -6.02 20.54 -23.33
C ALA A 224 -7.26 20.43 -22.43
N TRP A 225 -8.05 21.49 -22.32
CA TRP A 225 -9.31 21.49 -21.60
C TRP A 225 -10.34 20.55 -22.24
N ARG A 226 -10.46 20.58 -23.55
CA ARG A 226 -11.32 19.65 -24.28
C ARG A 226 -10.94 18.20 -24.02
N GLY A 227 -9.64 17.86 -24.10
CA GLY A 227 -9.17 16.51 -23.80
C GLY A 227 -9.43 16.07 -22.35
N LEU A 228 -9.37 16.99 -21.39
CA LEU A 228 -9.75 16.70 -19.99
C LEU A 228 -11.25 16.40 -19.86
N LEU A 229 -12.09 17.21 -20.48
CA LEU A 229 -13.54 17.03 -20.46
C LEU A 229 -13.96 15.73 -21.17
N ASP A 230 -13.39 15.44 -22.32
CA ASP A 230 -13.61 14.19 -23.05
C ASP A 230 -13.24 12.96 -22.21
N ASP A 231 -12.14 13.03 -21.44
CA ASP A 231 -11.77 11.97 -20.50
C ASP A 231 -12.84 11.79 -19.40
N LEU A 232 -13.33 12.86 -18.80
CA LEU A 232 -14.37 12.79 -17.76
C LEU A 232 -15.65 12.16 -18.31
N VAL A 233 -16.10 12.60 -19.50
CA VAL A 233 -17.29 12.06 -20.17
C VAL A 233 -17.11 10.60 -20.54
N SER A 234 -15.94 10.22 -21.09
CA SER A 234 -15.64 8.83 -21.47
C SER A 234 -15.66 7.87 -20.28
N ARG A 235 -15.35 8.38 -19.07
CA ARG A 235 -15.44 7.62 -17.81
C ARG A 235 -16.84 7.63 -17.20
N GLY A 236 -17.82 8.23 -17.87
CA GLY A 236 -19.25 8.19 -17.48
C GLY A 236 -19.69 9.34 -16.57
N LEU A 237 -18.90 10.42 -16.42
CA LEU A 237 -19.33 11.56 -15.62
C LEU A 237 -20.63 12.13 -16.20
N GLN A 238 -21.67 12.21 -15.39
CA GLN A 238 -22.93 12.84 -15.74
C GLN A 238 -22.76 14.36 -15.83
N VAL A 239 -23.64 15.02 -16.62
CA VAL A 239 -23.59 16.47 -16.80
C VAL A 239 -23.84 17.16 -15.46
N PRO A 240 -22.89 17.94 -14.92
CA PRO A 240 -23.08 18.67 -13.68
C PRO A 240 -24.05 19.84 -13.88
N SER A 241 -24.78 20.24 -12.82
CA SER A 241 -25.68 21.38 -12.86
C SER A 241 -24.95 22.72 -13.05
N PHE A 242 -23.68 22.78 -12.56
CA PHE A 242 -22.85 23.98 -12.64
C PHE A 242 -21.43 23.63 -12.96
N VAL A 243 -20.78 24.44 -13.80
CA VAL A 243 -19.34 24.39 -14.07
C VAL A 243 -18.74 25.72 -13.62
N ILE A 244 -17.71 25.63 -12.79
CA ILE A 244 -16.95 26.76 -12.28
C ILE A 244 -15.56 26.68 -12.91
N ILE A 245 -15.18 27.71 -13.63
CA ILE A 245 -13.86 27.83 -14.28
C ILE A 245 -13.22 29.08 -13.69
N ASP A 246 -11.97 28.98 -13.23
CA ASP A 246 -11.18 30.17 -12.96
C ASP A 246 -10.78 30.76 -14.32
N ALA A 247 -11.44 31.85 -14.68
CA ALA A 247 -11.03 32.62 -15.83
C ALA A 247 -9.69 33.28 -15.45
N ALA A 248 -8.58 32.69 -15.86
CA ALA A 248 -7.28 33.32 -15.75
C ALA A 248 -7.37 34.69 -16.42
N GLY A 249 -7.46 35.72 -15.61
CA GLY A 249 -7.42 37.08 -16.11
C GLY A 249 -6.11 37.27 -16.85
N ASP A 250 -6.18 37.78 -18.07
CA ASP A 250 -5.05 38.27 -18.86
C ASP A 250 -4.08 39.06 -17.96
N ARG A 251 -2.88 38.48 -17.75
CA ARG A 251 -1.72 39.21 -17.22
C ARG A 251 -0.57 39.12 -18.18
#